data_0b2f6bd26536ab0f3353f39c8eab05cd
#
_entry.id   0b2f6bd26536ab0f3353f39c8eab05cd
#
_cell.length_a   1.000
_cell.length_b   1.000
_cell.length_c   1.000
_cell.angle_alpha   90.00
_cell.angle_beta   90.00
_cell.angle_gamma   90.00
#
_symmetry.space_group_name_H-M   'P 1'
#
loop_
_entity.id
_entity.type
_entity.pdbx_description
1 polymer ?
#
loop_
_entity_poly.entity_id
_entity_poly.type
_entity_poly.pdbx_seq_one_letter_code
_entity_poly.pdbx_strand_id
1 'polypeptide(L)'
;MEVFGRYTVFRPQIVCGLALGTPMNMAAAIGIFAAVSKAMGERLHLPGGHGLVTQTTDARLLGRAVCWYRAERRHGNETYNITNGDELIWRSVWPSIAYAFEMEVGDDHPTCLAEKMPSLASVWDELVRRHGLLPYSMEQLTGNSCQFAGAVFGLGGGQNTLLSTIKARKHGFIECIDTEDMFREQCAARQSARILPI
;
A
#
# COMPACT_ATOMS: atom_id res chain seq x y z
N MET A 1 -30.20 11.46 -29.87
CA MET A 1 -28.87 10.84 -30.03
C MET A 1 -28.11 11.13 -28.73
N GLU A 2 -28.16 10.18 -27.78
CA GLU A 2 -27.45 10.33 -26.52
C GLU A 2 -25.96 10.30 -26.83
N VAL A 3 -25.28 11.40 -26.56
CA VAL A 3 -23.82 11.50 -26.60
C VAL A 3 -23.30 10.85 -25.31
N PHE A 4 -23.23 9.54 -25.28
CA PHE A 4 -22.45 8.88 -24.25
C PHE A 4 -20.99 9.30 -24.44
N GLY A 5 -20.50 10.08 -23.48
CA GLY A 5 -19.11 10.47 -23.45
C GLY A 5 -18.19 9.23 -23.46
N ARG A 6 -17.00 9.36 -24.05
CA ARG A 6 -16.01 8.27 -24.01
C ARG A 6 -15.54 8.06 -22.59
N TYR A 7 -15.52 6.82 -22.14
CA TYR A 7 -15.01 6.44 -20.83
C TYR A 7 -13.93 5.37 -20.97
N THR A 8 -13.12 5.22 -19.95
CA THR A 8 -12.17 4.12 -19.83
C THR A 8 -12.18 3.62 -18.39
N VAL A 9 -12.09 2.33 -18.22
CA VAL A 9 -12.05 1.68 -16.93
C VAL A 9 -10.61 1.29 -16.62
N PHE A 10 -10.06 1.80 -15.53
CA PHE A 10 -8.80 1.32 -14.96
C PHE A 10 -9.08 0.35 -13.82
N ARG A 11 -8.39 -0.77 -13.83
CA ARG A 11 -8.45 -1.81 -12.80
C ARG A 11 -7.09 -1.90 -12.12
N PRO A 12 -6.85 -1.15 -11.07
CA PRO A 12 -5.63 -1.26 -10.28
C PRO A 12 -5.70 -2.46 -9.33
N GLN A 13 -4.54 -2.91 -8.88
CA GLN A 13 -4.38 -3.86 -7.78
C GLN A 13 -3.83 -3.09 -6.57
N ILE A 14 -4.26 -3.34 -5.36
CA ILE A 14 -3.78 -2.75 -4.10
C ILE A 14 -3.20 -1.33 -4.27
N VAL A 15 -4.05 -0.31 -4.31
CA VAL A 15 -3.58 1.06 -4.54
C VAL A 15 -2.91 1.61 -3.27
N CYS A 16 -1.64 2.00 -3.41
CA CYS A 16 -0.85 2.65 -2.36
C CYS A 16 -0.62 4.12 -2.69
N GLY A 17 -0.91 5.01 -1.74
CA GLY A 17 -0.72 6.44 -1.91
C GLY A 17 -0.76 7.18 -0.57
N LEU A 18 -0.35 8.45 -0.59
CA LEU A 18 -0.44 9.32 0.58
C LEU A 18 -1.90 9.83 0.72
N ALA A 19 -2.71 9.03 1.40
CA ALA A 19 -4.10 9.36 1.71
C ALA A 19 -4.42 8.97 3.15
N LEU A 20 -5.33 9.71 3.79
CA LEU A 20 -5.76 9.49 5.15
C LEU A 20 -7.13 8.79 5.17
N GLY A 21 -7.31 7.85 6.10
CA GLY A 21 -8.60 7.21 6.37
C GLY A 21 -9.20 6.41 5.22
N THR A 22 -8.43 6.15 4.17
CA THR A 22 -8.90 5.35 3.03
C THR A 22 -8.84 3.86 3.37
N PRO A 23 -9.87 3.07 3.05
CA PRO A 23 -9.78 1.63 3.16
C PRO A 23 -8.75 1.07 2.17
N MET A 24 -8.19 -0.08 2.48
CA MET A 24 -7.26 -0.82 1.61
C MET A 24 -5.92 -0.12 1.29
N ASN A 25 -5.51 0.86 2.08
CA ASN A 25 -4.20 1.51 1.95
C ASN A 25 -3.14 0.75 2.75
N MET A 26 -2.48 -0.21 2.12
CA MET A 26 -1.47 -1.04 2.78
C MET A 26 -0.28 -0.24 3.29
N ALA A 27 0.15 0.81 2.58
CA ALA A 27 1.27 1.63 3.03
C ALA A 27 0.96 2.38 4.34
N ALA A 28 -0.30 2.76 4.60
CA ALA A 28 -0.71 3.34 5.87
C ALA A 28 -0.72 2.29 7.00
N ALA A 29 -1.35 1.13 6.76
CA ALA A 29 -1.43 0.06 7.75
C ALA A 29 -0.04 -0.45 8.16
N ILE A 30 0.83 -0.71 7.18
CA ILE A 30 2.22 -1.15 7.40
C ILE A 30 3.03 -0.09 8.15
N GLY A 31 2.95 1.17 7.73
CA GLY A 31 3.71 2.24 8.36
C GLY A 31 3.38 2.43 9.84
N ILE A 32 2.09 2.40 10.19
CA ILE A 32 1.66 2.52 11.59
C ILE A 32 2.03 1.26 12.38
N PHE A 33 1.86 0.07 11.80
CA PHE A 33 2.27 -1.18 12.43
C PHE A 33 3.78 -1.18 12.74
N ALA A 34 4.62 -0.77 11.79
CA ALA A 34 6.07 -0.66 11.99
C ALA A 34 6.42 0.36 13.07
N ALA A 35 5.80 1.55 13.05
CA ALA A 35 6.06 2.59 14.06
C ALA A 35 5.71 2.13 15.48
N VAL A 36 4.58 1.45 15.65
CA VAL A 36 4.15 0.93 16.95
C VAL A 36 5.05 -0.22 17.39
N SER A 37 5.41 -1.16 16.52
CA SER A 37 6.35 -2.25 16.82
C SER A 37 7.72 -1.70 17.24
N LYS A 38 8.24 -0.68 16.54
CA LYS A 38 9.49 0.00 16.92
C LYS A 38 9.40 0.61 18.33
N ALA A 39 8.29 1.28 18.64
CA ALA A 39 8.08 1.89 19.96
C ALA A 39 8.02 0.86 21.10
N MET A 40 7.57 -0.34 20.81
CA MET A 40 7.52 -1.46 21.73
C MET A 40 8.86 -2.20 21.86
N GLY A 41 9.87 -1.83 21.08
CA GLY A 41 11.17 -2.52 21.02
C GLY A 41 11.12 -3.89 20.35
N GLU A 42 10.08 -4.14 19.54
CA GLU A 42 9.91 -5.37 18.78
C GLU A 42 10.68 -5.29 17.45
N ARG A 43 11.10 -6.45 16.95
CA ARG A 43 11.51 -6.58 15.54
C ARG A 43 10.29 -6.44 14.65
N LEU A 44 10.50 -6.09 13.38
CA LEU A 44 9.40 -6.00 12.43
C LEU A 44 9.07 -7.39 11.87
N HIS A 45 8.12 -8.06 12.52
CA HIS A 45 7.60 -9.35 12.09
C HIS A 45 6.64 -9.20 10.91
N LEU A 46 6.75 -10.08 9.89
CA LEU A 46 5.75 -10.12 8.83
C LEU A 46 4.43 -10.68 9.41
N PRO A 47 3.34 -9.90 9.41
CA PRO A 47 2.06 -10.36 9.99
C PRO A 47 1.29 -11.30 9.07
N GLY A 48 1.90 -11.74 7.99
CA GLY A 48 1.31 -12.60 6.98
C GLY A 48 1.42 -14.08 7.26
N GLY A 49 0.71 -14.84 6.44
CA GLY A 49 0.80 -16.30 6.38
C GLY A 49 1.74 -16.78 5.28
N HIS A 50 1.23 -17.66 4.41
CA HIS A 50 2.00 -18.19 3.29
C HIS A 50 2.22 -17.13 2.20
N GLY A 51 3.39 -17.21 1.55
CA GLY A 51 3.83 -16.24 0.55
C GLY A 51 2.93 -16.18 -0.68
N LEU A 52 1.93 -15.32 -0.62
CA LEU A 52 1.11 -15.00 -1.79
C LEU A 52 1.89 -14.11 -2.74
N VAL A 53 1.75 -14.40 -4.03
CA VAL A 53 2.21 -13.52 -5.10
C VAL A 53 1.05 -12.63 -5.52
N THR A 54 1.23 -11.33 -5.42
CA THR A 54 0.25 -10.33 -5.81
C THR A 54 0.93 -9.18 -6.56
N GLN A 55 0.25 -8.08 -6.74
CA GLN A 55 0.77 -6.85 -7.33
C GLN A 55 0.22 -5.67 -6.56
N THR A 56 0.85 -4.51 -6.75
CA THR A 56 0.37 -3.25 -6.19
C THR A 56 0.39 -2.16 -7.25
N THR A 57 -0.25 -1.05 -6.96
CA THR A 57 -0.31 0.11 -7.85
C THR A 57 0.00 1.37 -7.05
N ASP A 58 1.05 2.07 -7.41
CA ASP A 58 1.28 3.42 -6.89
C ASP A 58 0.20 4.38 -7.41
N ALA A 59 -0.39 5.17 -6.53
CA ALA A 59 -1.40 6.16 -6.91
C ALA A 59 -0.89 7.17 -7.94
N ARG A 60 0.43 7.48 -7.92
CA ARG A 60 1.07 8.35 -8.92
C ARG A 60 1.09 7.70 -10.30
N LEU A 61 1.37 6.39 -10.37
CA LEU A 61 1.32 5.64 -11.63
C LEU A 61 -0.10 5.59 -12.19
N LEU A 62 -1.10 5.38 -11.32
CA LEU A 62 -2.50 5.43 -11.73
C LEU A 62 -2.87 6.83 -12.27
N GLY A 63 -2.40 7.90 -11.62
CA GLY A 63 -2.56 9.27 -12.12
C GLY A 63 -1.95 9.47 -13.50
N ARG A 64 -0.73 8.96 -13.74
CA ARG A 64 -0.09 8.99 -15.06
C ARG A 64 -0.86 8.20 -16.11
N ALA A 65 -1.45 7.07 -15.75
CA ALA A 65 -2.31 6.30 -16.64
C ALA A 65 -3.56 7.09 -17.07
N VAL A 66 -4.15 7.89 -16.16
CA VAL A 66 -5.26 8.81 -16.49
C VAL A 66 -4.81 9.91 -17.47
N CYS A 67 -3.62 10.48 -17.28
CA CYS A 67 -3.07 11.46 -18.21
C CYS A 67 -2.80 10.84 -19.57
N TRP A 68 -2.18 9.66 -19.63
CA TRP A 68 -1.93 8.91 -20.86
C TRP A 68 -3.23 8.61 -21.63
N TYR A 69 -4.27 8.18 -20.93
CA TYR A 69 -5.56 7.92 -21.56
C TYR A 69 -6.12 9.14 -22.29
N ARG A 70 -5.97 10.32 -21.69
CA ARG A 70 -6.52 11.56 -22.26
C ARG A 70 -5.78 12.03 -23.51
N ALA A 71 -4.54 11.60 -23.70
CA ALA A 71 -3.70 12.04 -24.80
C ALA A 71 -4.18 11.55 -26.18
N GLU A 72 -4.85 10.38 -26.24
CA GLU A 72 -5.25 9.79 -27.53
C GLU A 72 -6.68 9.24 -27.51
N ARG A 73 -7.42 9.56 -28.59
CA ARG A 73 -8.82 9.13 -28.76
C ARG A 73 -9.00 7.60 -28.83
N ARG A 74 -7.96 6.87 -29.29
CA ARG A 74 -7.99 5.40 -29.43
C ARG A 74 -8.11 4.67 -28.09
N HIS A 75 -7.84 5.32 -26.96
CA HIS A 75 -7.93 4.72 -25.65
C HIS A 75 -9.35 4.74 -25.06
N GLY A 76 -10.30 5.40 -25.72
CA GLY A 76 -11.68 5.49 -25.25
C GLY A 76 -12.47 4.20 -25.41
N ASN A 77 -13.42 3.96 -24.48
CA ASN A 77 -14.27 2.77 -24.37
C ASN A 77 -13.48 1.46 -24.15
N GLU A 78 -12.38 1.56 -23.43
CA GLU A 78 -11.47 0.47 -23.16
C GLU A 78 -11.38 0.17 -21.65
N THR A 79 -10.86 -1.02 -21.34
CA THR A 79 -10.53 -1.40 -19.96
C THR A 79 -9.08 -1.79 -19.88
N TYR A 80 -8.34 -1.23 -18.91
CA TYR A 80 -6.92 -1.49 -18.68
C TYR A 80 -6.67 -1.91 -17.23
N ASN A 81 -5.89 -2.97 -17.06
CA ASN A 81 -5.29 -3.26 -15.78
C ASN A 81 -4.03 -2.38 -15.62
N ILE A 82 -3.88 -1.79 -14.46
CA ILE A 82 -2.73 -0.94 -14.11
C ILE A 82 -2.13 -1.45 -12.81
N THR A 83 -0.87 -1.82 -12.85
CA THR A 83 -0.06 -2.20 -11.68
C THR A 83 1.32 -1.60 -11.81
N ASN A 84 2.13 -1.65 -10.77
CA ASN A 84 3.50 -1.13 -10.80
C ASN A 84 4.38 -1.76 -11.89
N GLY A 85 4.08 -3.02 -12.26
CA GLY A 85 4.77 -3.70 -13.35
C GLY A 85 5.60 -4.89 -12.92
N ASP A 86 5.81 -5.05 -11.62
CA ASP A 86 6.48 -6.16 -10.96
C ASP A 86 5.49 -7.02 -10.14
N GLU A 87 5.98 -8.10 -9.55
CA GLU A 87 5.26 -8.94 -8.61
C GLU A 87 5.63 -8.54 -7.18
N LEU A 88 4.64 -8.56 -6.29
CA LEU A 88 4.80 -8.35 -4.87
C LEU A 88 4.76 -9.68 -4.13
N ILE A 89 5.88 -10.02 -3.51
CA ILE A 89 6.01 -11.08 -2.51
C ILE A 89 6.36 -10.40 -1.19
N TRP A 90 5.47 -10.41 -0.22
CA TRP A 90 5.65 -9.65 1.02
C TRP A 90 6.97 -9.96 1.72
N ARG A 91 7.35 -11.23 1.78
CA ARG A 91 8.61 -11.66 2.41
C ARG A 91 9.85 -11.03 1.74
N SER A 92 9.80 -10.82 0.42
CA SER A 92 10.91 -10.20 -0.32
C SER A 92 10.99 -8.69 -0.09
N VAL A 93 9.85 -8.01 0.02
CA VAL A 93 9.78 -6.55 0.21
C VAL A 93 9.92 -6.16 1.69
N TRP A 94 9.63 -7.07 2.63
CA TRP A 94 9.60 -6.78 4.06
C TRP A 94 10.91 -6.22 4.63
N PRO A 95 12.11 -6.72 4.22
CA PRO A 95 13.38 -6.14 4.64
C PRO A 95 13.54 -4.65 4.25
N SER A 96 13.09 -4.26 3.07
CA SER A 96 13.14 -2.86 2.63
C SER A 96 12.21 -1.96 3.47
N ILE A 97 11.06 -2.49 3.88
CA ILE A 97 10.16 -1.80 4.80
C ILE A 97 10.82 -1.66 6.18
N ALA A 98 11.38 -2.74 6.73
CA ALA A 98 12.05 -2.71 8.02
C ALA A 98 13.21 -1.70 8.01
N TYR A 99 14.00 -1.68 6.95
CA TYR A 99 15.09 -0.72 6.77
C TYR A 99 14.59 0.74 6.79
N ALA A 100 13.45 1.05 6.18
CA ALA A 100 12.86 2.40 6.19
C ALA A 100 12.47 2.88 7.61
N PHE A 101 12.34 1.97 8.56
CA PHE A 101 12.09 2.25 9.97
C PHE A 101 13.30 1.98 10.87
N GLU A 102 14.49 1.69 10.29
CA GLU A 102 15.68 1.31 11.04
C GLU A 102 15.42 0.14 12.01
N MET A 103 14.66 -0.86 11.56
CA MET A 103 14.30 -2.03 12.34
C MET A 103 14.97 -3.29 11.77
N GLU A 104 15.22 -4.26 12.65
CA GLU A 104 15.55 -5.63 12.24
C GLU A 104 14.27 -6.37 11.84
N VAL A 105 14.40 -7.20 10.80
CA VAL A 105 13.33 -8.12 10.43
C VAL A 105 13.24 -9.24 11.46
N GLY A 106 12.03 -9.50 11.95
CA GLY A 106 11.73 -10.64 12.79
C GLY A 106 11.26 -11.85 11.97
N ASP A 107 11.06 -12.98 12.66
CA ASP A 107 10.45 -14.16 12.07
C ASP A 107 9.01 -13.88 11.64
N ASP A 108 8.49 -14.67 10.71
CA ASP A 108 7.08 -14.56 10.32
C ASP A 108 6.18 -14.83 11.52
N HIS A 109 5.27 -13.91 11.79
CA HIS A 109 4.35 -14.02 12.91
C HIS A 109 2.93 -13.68 12.44
N PRO A 110 2.19 -14.67 11.92
CA PRO A 110 0.82 -14.46 11.47
C PRO A 110 -0.02 -13.73 12.51
N THR A 111 -0.43 -12.51 12.19
CA THR A 111 -1.10 -11.60 13.13
C THR A 111 -2.27 -10.91 12.45
N CYS A 112 -3.45 -10.98 13.05
CA CYS A 112 -4.61 -10.21 12.61
C CYS A 112 -4.44 -8.75 13.04
N LEU A 113 -4.04 -7.87 12.10
CA LEU A 113 -3.86 -6.45 12.40
C LEU A 113 -5.17 -5.77 12.82
N ALA A 114 -6.31 -6.23 12.31
CA ALA A 114 -7.61 -5.70 12.71
C ALA A 114 -7.91 -5.92 14.21
N GLU A 115 -7.38 -6.99 14.80
CA GLU A 115 -7.54 -7.31 16.22
C GLU A 115 -6.43 -6.70 17.08
N LYS A 116 -5.17 -6.79 16.60
CA LYS A 116 -4.00 -6.29 17.35
C LYS A 116 -3.97 -4.77 17.45
N MET A 117 -4.17 -4.06 16.34
CA MET A 117 -3.92 -2.62 16.29
C MET A 117 -4.80 -1.78 17.23
N PRO A 118 -6.11 -2.05 17.40
CA PRO A 118 -6.92 -1.28 18.35
C PRO A 118 -6.39 -1.31 19.79
N SER A 119 -5.82 -2.42 20.23
CA SER A 119 -5.25 -2.55 21.59
C SER A 119 -3.99 -1.71 21.80
N LEU A 120 -3.36 -1.24 20.73
CA LEU A 120 -2.12 -0.45 20.72
C LEU A 120 -2.37 1.04 20.49
N ALA A 121 -3.62 1.50 20.55
CA ALA A 121 -3.98 2.90 20.33
C ALA A 121 -3.23 3.85 21.31
N SER A 122 -3.06 3.46 22.58
CA SER A 122 -2.34 4.27 23.56
C SER A 122 -0.84 4.41 23.23
N VAL A 123 -0.23 3.39 22.64
CA VAL A 123 1.17 3.46 22.17
C VAL A 123 1.26 4.46 21.01
N TRP A 124 0.30 4.45 20.12
CA TRP A 124 0.23 5.41 19.02
C TRP A 124 0.06 6.84 19.53
N ASP A 125 -0.84 7.09 20.48
CA ASP A 125 -1.06 8.41 21.07
C ASP A 125 0.20 8.94 21.75
N GLU A 126 0.97 8.06 22.38
CA GLU A 126 2.30 8.43 22.94
C GLU A 126 3.28 8.81 21.84
N LEU A 127 3.34 8.06 20.72
CA LEU A 127 4.18 8.41 19.58
C LEU A 127 3.81 9.77 18.99
N VAL A 128 2.52 10.05 18.83
CA VAL A 128 2.01 11.36 18.34
C VAL A 128 2.54 12.49 19.22
N ARG A 129 2.44 12.35 20.54
CA ARG A 129 2.94 13.38 21.48
C ARG A 129 4.47 13.49 21.46
N ARG A 130 5.16 12.36 21.52
CA ARG A 130 6.63 12.31 21.63
C ARG A 130 7.34 12.87 20.40
N HIS A 131 6.82 12.58 19.21
CA HIS A 131 7.42 12.98 17.93
C HIS A 131 6.78 14.23 17.31
N GLY A 132 5.80 14.85 17.97
CA GLY A 132 5.10 16.03 17.43
C GLY A 132 4.42 15.77 16.10
N LEU A 133 3.82 14.57 15.96
CA LEU A 133 3.10 14.20 14.76
C LEU A 133 1.80 14.99 14.62
N LEU A 134 1.21 14.95 13.43
CA LEU A 134 -0.14 15.47 13.26
C LEU A 134 -1.12 14.68 14.15
N PRO A 135 -2.09 15.35 14.80
CA PRO A 135 -2.91 14.77 15.87
C PRO A 135 -4.02 13.86 15.32
N TYR A 136 -3.65 12.90 14.50
CA TYR A 136 -4.58 11.89 13.98
C TYR A 136 -4.54 10.63 14.84
N SER A 137 -5.71 10.08 15.15
CA SER A 137 -5.79 8.74 15.72
C SER A 137 -5.34 7.68 14.71
N MET A 138 -4.98 6.51 15.21
CA MET A 138 -4.64 5.37 14.35
C MET A 138 -5.77 5.05 13.37
N GLU A 139 -7.01 5.06 13.82
CA GLU A 139 -8.20 4.79 13.01
C GLU A 139 -8.39 5.86 11.91
N GLN A 140 -8.19 7.15 12.25
CA GLN A 140 -8.27 8.23 11.26
C GLN A 140 -7.23 8.09 10.15
N LEU A 141 -6.07 7.50 10.44
CA LEU A 141 -5.02 7.28 9.45
C LEU A 141 -5.24 6.03 8.62
N THR A 142 -5.63 4.92 9.24
CA THR A 142 -5.74 3.63 8.57
C THR A 142 -7.12 3.39 7.96
N GLY A 143 -8.18 4.03 8.45
CA GLY A 143 -9.55 3.63 8.13
C GLY A 143 -9.70 2.12 8.36
N ASN A 144 -10.22 1.41 7.36
CA ASN A 144 -10.37 -0.05 7.40
C ASN A 144 -9.17 -0.81 6.80
N SER A 145 -7.98 -0.19 6.67
CA SER A 145 -6.82 -0.83 6.02
C SER A 145 -6.31 -2.03 6.82
N CYS A 146 -6.41 -2.02 8.15
CA CYS A 146 -6.01 -3.17 8.98
C CYS A 146 -6.89 -4.39 8.76
N GLN A 147 -8.19 -4.23 8.52
CA GLN A 147 -9.13 -5.31 8.18
C GLN A 147 -8.80 -5.91 6.81
N PHE A 148 -8.42 -5.08 5.86
CA PHE A 148 -8.01 -5.52 4.54
C PHE A 148 -6.64 -6.22 4.55
N ALA A 149 -5.75 -5.79 5.44
CA ALA A 149 -4.38 -6.30 5.53
C ALA A 149 -4.30 -7.82 5.70
N GLY A 150 -5.20 -8.42 6.49
CA GLY A 150 -5.22 -9.86 6.69
C GLY A 150 -5.34 -10.64 5.38
N ALA A 151 -6.26 -10.25 4.51
CA ALA A 151 -6.44 -10.88 3.20
C ALA A 151 -5.23 -10.65 2.29
N VAL A 152 -4.67 -9.44 2.29
CA VAL A 152 -3.52 -9.07 1.45
C VAL A 152 -2.24 -9.77 1.87
N PHE A 153 -2.04 -9.98 3.17
CA PHE A 153 -0.91 -10.75 3.69
C PHE A 153 -1.11 -12.27 3.63
N GLY A 154 -2.28 -12.74 3.18
CA GLY A 154 -2.60 -14.17 3.11
C GLY A 154 -2.84 -14.82 4.47
N LEU A 155 -3.28 -14.06 5.46
CA LEU A 155 -3.66 -14.61 6.77
C LEU A 155 -4.90 -15.50 6.61
N GLY A 156 -4.81 -16.75 7.05
CA GLY A 156 -5.87 -17.74 6.87
C GLY A 156 -5.91 -18.39 5.48
N GLY A 157 -4.89 -18.15 4.65
CA GLY A 157 -4.80 -18.63 3.28
C GLY A 157 -5.19 -17.57 2.26
N GLY A 158 -5.06 -17.88 0.99
CA GLY A 158 -5.38 -16.95 -0.09
C GLY A 158 -4.98 -17.51 -1.46
N GLN A 159 -5.23 -16.74 -2.50
CA GLN A 159 -4.84 -17.07 -3.86
C GLN A 159 -3.91 -16.01 -4.43
N ASN A 160 -2.96 -16.43 -5.25
CA ASN A 160 -2.16 -15.50 -6.03
C ASN A 160 -3.08 -14.65 -6.92
N THR A 161 -2.86 -13.35 -6.93
CA THR A 161 -3.69 -12.44 -7.69
C THR A 161 -2.80 -11.57 -8.57
N LEU A 162 -2.79 -11.88 -9.86
CA LEU A 162 -1.99 -11.17 -10.86
C LEU A 162 -2.88 -10.63 -11.97
N LEU A 163 -2.65 -9.39 -12.35
CA LEU A 163 -3.33 -8.71 -13.45
C LEU A 163 -2.37 -8.57 -14.64
N SER A 164 -2.81 -9.00 -15.81
CA SER A 164 -2.04 -8.76 -17.04
C SER A 164 -2.15 -7.29 -17.46
N THR A 165 -1.02 -6.60 -17.54
CA THR A 165 -0.89 -5.22 -18.04
C THR A 165 -0.53 -5.17 -19.53
N ILE A 166 -0.47 -6.31 -20.23
CA ILE A 166 -0.01 -6.42 -21.62
C ILE A 166 -0.82 -5.50 -22.55
N LYS A 167 -2.14 -5.39 -22.33
CA LYS A 167 -3.00 -4.53 -23.16
C LYS A 167 -2.59 -3.04 -23.04
N ALA A 168 -2.38 -2.56 -21.82
CA ALA A 168 -1.93 -1.18 -21.60
C ALA A 168 -0.56 -0.93 -22.27
N ARG A 169 0.39 -1.86 -22.10
CA ARG A 169 1.72 -1.78 -22.74
C ARG A 169 1.64 -1.78 -24.25
N LYS A 170 0.81 -2.64 -24.87
CA LYS A 170 0.59 -2.66 -26.32
C LYS A 170 -0.03 -1.36 -26.85
N HIS A 171 -0.79 -0.65 -26.02
CA HIS A 171 -1.38 0.65 -26.36
C HIS A 171 -0.46 1.84 -26.01
N GLY A 172 0.77 1.59 -25.53
CA GLY A 172 1.79 2.62 -25.29
C GLY A 172 1.96 3.07 -23.84
N PHE A 173 1.20 2.51 -22.88
CA PHE A 173 1.47 2.76 -21.47
C PHE A 173 2.53 1.77 -20.96
N ILE A 174 3.80 2.20 -21.00
CA ILE A 174 4.97 1.38 -20.66
C ILE A 174 5.59 1.75 -19.31
N GLU A 175 5.03 2.72 -18.61
CA GLU A 175 5.54 3.17 -17.32
C GLU A 175 5.42 2.08 -16.26
N CYS A 176 6.39 2.05 -15.37
CA CYS A 176 6.45 1.15 -14.22
C CYS A 176 7.03 1.87 -13.00
N ILE A 177 6.86 1.27 -11.84
CA ILE A 177 7.47 1.67 -10.57
C ILE A 177 7.96 0.40 -9.88
N ASP A 178 9.14 0.45 -9.30
CA ASP A 178 9.62 -0.60 -8.41
C ASP A 178 8.81 -0.59 -7.11
N THR A 179 8.26 -1.74 -6.74
CA THR A 179 7.37 -1.84 -5.58
C THR A 179 8.10 -1.62 -4.25
N GLU A 180 9.36 -2.04 -4.14
CA GLU A 180 10.16 -1.78 -2.94
C GLU A 180 10.46 -0.30 -2.78
N ASP A 181 10.87 0.37 -3.87
CA ASP A 181 11.09 1.81 -3.91
C ASP A 181 9.81 2.56 -3.54
N MET A 182 8.67 2.13 -4.09
CA MET A 182 7.37 2.70 -3.75
C MET A 182 7.12 2.67 -2.24
N PHE A 183 7.31 1.53 -1.56
CA PHE A 183 7.08 1.46 -0.12
C PHE A 183 8.03 2.35 0.66
N ARG A 184 9.31 2.40 0.29
CA ARG A 184 10.30 3.30 0.92
C ARG A 184 9.92 4.76 0.77
N GLU A 185 9.55 5.19 -0.45
CA GLU A 185 9.12 6.56 -0.72
C GLU A 185 7.80 6.91 0.00
N GLN A 186 6.86 5.99 0.08
CA GLN A 186 5.60 6.18 0.78
C GLN A 186 5.80 6.32 2.31
N CYS A 187 6.77 5.60 2.89
CA CYS A 187 7.15 5.76 4.28
C CYS A 187 7.82 7.13 4.50
N ALA A 188 8.83 7.48 3.70
CA ALA A 188 9.53 8.75 3.78
C ALA A 188 8.59 9.96 3.60
N ALA A 189 7.64 9.88 2.68
CA ALA A 189 6.65 10.93 2.48
C ALA A 189 5.76 11.14 3.71
N ARG A 190 5.35 10.05 4.40
CA ARG A 190 4.56 10.14 5.63
C ARG A 190 5.37 10.68 6.81
N GLN A 191 6.65 10.32 6.90
CA GLN A 191 7.56 10.87 7.89
C GLN A 191 7.76 12.37 7.67
N SER A 192 8.03 12.80 6.44
CA SER A 192 8.16 14.22 6.08
C SER A 192 6.89 15.02 6.36
N ALA A 193 5.72 14.40 6.18
CA ALA A 193 4.42 14.99 6.49
C ALA A 193 4.06 14.94 7.98
N ARG A 194 4.93 14.44 8.85
CA ARG A 194 4.67 14.20 10.28
C ARG A 194 3.43 13.33 10.54
N ILE A 195 3.18 12.37 9.68
CA ILE A 195 2.14 11.35 9.84
C ILE A 195 2.73 10.10 10.51
N LEU A 196 4.00 9.81 10.23
CA LEU A 196 4.76 8.73 10.88
C LEU A 196 6.00 9.32 11.58
N PRO A 197 6.48 8.68 12.66
CA PRO A 197 7.75 9.07 13.29
C PRO A 197 8.94 8.73 12.37
N ILE A 198 10.02 9.46 12.57
CA ILE A 198 11.33 9.18 11.96
C ILE A 198 12.06 8.12 12.79
#